data_0bacb34bdea656c2dd60509eae2ccabb
#
_entry.id   0bacb34bdea656c2dd60509eae2ccabb
#
_cell.length_a   1.000
_cell.length_b   1.000
_cell.length_c   1.000
_cell.angle_alpha   90.00
_cell.angle_beta   90.00
_cell.angle_gamma   90.00
#
_symmetry.space_group_name_H-M   'P 1'
#
loop_
_entity.id
_entity.type
_entity.pdbx_description
1 polymer ?
#
loop_
_entity_poly.entity_id
_entity_poly.type
_entity_poly.pdbx_seq_one_letter_code
_entity_poly.pdbx_strand_id
1 'polypeptide(L)'
;MHLVIRADGGPNIGYGHLIRTGALADRLLSRGHAVTYATTTPESVRSVCPDAVEIADLPARGDPAPFVDWLGSATPDVAFTDAYPVDTAYQRRVREAVPLVVNQDDDRHAVCADVFVNGNLDAAGREYAFVGSAPDLRLGTDYVLLRSEITERARREPPWRETPERAVVTMGGSDTAELTPMVVRAFDGLDLRVDAIVGPGFSESQAVAVENAAADVSADVTVRRDPDDLADRLFRADFAVSTASSTTYELLALGTPIVCAPVADNQESIADELDRRDAATVLGRGADGERFARAIDEYASSSDLRRERRERGRELVDGRGSERVCREVLSLADGVSDV
;
A
#
# COMPACT_ATOMS: atom_id res chain seq x y z
N MET A 1 -3.65 22.00 13.38
CA MET A 1 -2.31 21.48 13.05
C MET A 1 -2.12 21.50 11.53
N HIS A 2 -0.91 21.79 11.07
CA HIS A 2 -0.49 21.69 9.67
C HIS A 2 0.58 20.60 9.53
N LEU A 3 0.26 19.51 8.82
CA LEU A 3 1.20 18.45 8.46
C LEU A 3 1.79 18.72 7.08
N VAL A 4 3.10 18.58 6.94
CA VAL A 4 3.72 18.44 5.62
C VAL A 4 4.13 16.99 5.38
N ILE A 5 3.76 16.45 4.21
CA ILE A 5 4.13 15.11 3.76
C ILE A 5 5.17 15.23 2.64
N ARG A 6 6.36 14.66 2.86
CA ARG A 6 7.38 14.51 1.83
C ARG A 6 7.25 13.12 1.20
N ALA A 7 6.60 13.04 0.07
CA ALA A 7 6.42 11.79 -0.68
C ALA A 7 6.42 12.05 -2.20
N ASP A 8 6.82 11.04 -2.97
CA ASP A 8 6.77 11.03 -4.43
C ASP A 8 6.11 9.73 -4.91
N GLY A 9 5.52 9.74 -6.09
CA GLY A 9 4.95 8.57 -6.75
C GLY A 9 4.77 8.78 -8.24
N GLY A 10 4.33 7.75 -8.94
CA GLY A 10 4.08 7.83 -10.38
C GLY A 10 4.48 6.56 -11.13
N PRO A 11 4.33 6.54 -12.47
CA PRO A 11 4.55 5.34 -13.27
C PRO A 11 5.93 4.69 -13.10
N ASN A 12 6.98 5.50 -12.92
CA ASN A 12 8.37 5.04 -12.78
C ASN A 12 8.81 4.78 -11.33
N ILE A 13 8.04 5.22 -10.35
CA ILE A 13 8.35 5.12 -8.91
C ILE A 13 7.46 4.07 -8.25
N GLY A 14 6.25 3.88 -8.79
CA GLY A 14 5.10 3.25 -8.15
C GLY A 14 4.25 4.27 -7.38
N TYR A 15 3.01 3.91 -7.12
CA TYR A 15 2.04 4.79 -6.43
C TYR A 15 1.94 4.48 -4.93
N GLY A 16 2.60 3.44 -4.43
CA GLY A 16 2.45 2.95 -3.06
C GLY A 16 2.66 4.01 -1.98
N HIS A 17 3.70 4.85 -2.11
CA HIS A 17 3.97 5.94 -1.17
C HIS A 17 2.84 6.98 -1.14
N LEU A 18 2.33 7.38 -2.30
CA LEU A 18 1.24 8.37 -2.38
C LEU A 18 -0.09 7.79 -1.88
N ILE A 19 -0.41 6.54 -2.20
CA ILE A 19 -1.64 5.87 -1.75
C ILE A 19 -1.65 5.78 -0.22
N ARG A 20 -0.57 5.31 0.40
CA ARG A 20 -0.52 5.14 1.85
C ARG A 20 -0.44 6.47 2.61
N THR A 21 0.32 7.44 2.11
CA THR A 21 0.35 8.78 2.72
C THR A 21 -0.94 9.55 2.47
N GLY A 22 -1.61 9.31 1.34
CA GLY A 22 -2.96 9.81 1.04
C GLY A 22 -3.98 9.34 2.07
N ALA A 23 -3.87 8.10 2.54
CA ALA A 23 -4.72 7.59 3.61
C ALA A 23 -4.53 8.33 4.96
N LEU A 24 -3.29 8.73 5.27
CA LEU A 24 -3.01 9.58 6.43
C LEU A 24 -3.55 11.00 6.23
N ALA A 25 -3.32 11.57 5.04
CA ALA A 25 -3.80 12.91 4.67
C ALA A 25 -5.33 13.01 4.77
N ASP A 26 -6.07 12.06 4.18
CA ASP A 26 -7.53 12.00 4.23
C ASP A 26 -8.05 12.01 5.67
N ARG A 27 -7.43 11.21 6.55
CA ARG A 27 -7.81 11.14 7.96
C ARG A 27 -7.55 12.43 8.73
N LEU A 28 -6.49 13.16 8.42
CA LEU A 28 -6.20 14.46 9.05
C LEU A 28 -7.11 15.56 8.52
N LEU A 29 -7.32 15.61 7.19
CA LEU A 29 -8.26 16.55 6.55
C LEU A 29 -9.68 16.38 7.09
N SER A 30 -10.17 15.15 7.26
CA SER A 30 -11.49 14.85 7.82
C SER A 30 -11.66 15.32 9.28
N ARG A 31 -10.55 15.58 9.98
CA ARG A 31 -10.51 16.13 11.34
C ARG A 31 -10.27 17.66 11.38
N GLY A 32 -10.25 18.30 10.21
CA GLY A 32 -10.07 19.75 10.09
C GLY A 32 -8.63 20.23 10.18
N HIS A 33 -7.63 19.33 9.96
CA HIS A 33 -6.23 19.71 9.91
C HIS A 33 -5.80 20.04 8.48
N ALA A 34 -4.78 20.89 8.31
CA ALA A 34 -4.20 21.20 7.01
C ALA A 34 -3.10 20.18 6.64
N VAL A 35 -3.04 19.81 5.37
CA VAL A 35 -2.02 18.90 4.84
C VAL A 35 -1.44 19.47 3.55
N THR A 36 -0.09 19.55 3.48
CA THR A 36 0.65 19.94 2.28
C THR A 36 1.55 18.80 1.84
N TYR A 37 1.54 18.46 0.55
CA TYR A 37 2.54 17.57 -0.05
C TYR A 37 3.71 18.37 -0.57
N ALA A 38 4.90 18.13 -0.04
CA ALA A 38 6.17 18.59 -0.60
C ALA A 38 6.71 17.48 -1.52
N THR A 39 6.59 17.63 -2.83
CA THR A 39 6.80 16.56 -3.80
C THR A 39 7.49 17.04 -5.07
N THR A 40 8.18 16.12 -5.76
CA THR A 40 8.69 16.34 -7.12
C THR A 40 7.77 15.77 -8.20
N THR A 41 6.62 15.21 -7.78
CA THR A 41 5.63 14.59 -8.67
C THR A 41 4.23 15.13 -8.44
N PRO A 42 4.00 16.47 -8.60
CA PRO A 42 2.75 17.12 -8.24
C PRO A 42 1.53 16.55 -8.99
N GLU A 43 1.69 16.16 -10.26
CA GLU A 43 0.58 15.58 -11.03
C GLU A 43 0.14 14.21 -10.49
N SER A 44 1.10 13.39 -10.04
CA SER A 44 0.77 12.11 -9.41
C SER A 44 0.08 12.30 -8.07
N VAL A 45 0.44 13.31 -7.28
CA VAL A 45 -0.28 13.68 -6.05
C VAL A 45 -1.73 14.06 -6.39
N ARG A 46 -1.95 14.92 -7.39
CA ARG A 46 -3.31 15.32 -7.81
C ARG A 46 -4.17 14.16 -8.30
N SER A 47 -3.55 13.10 -8.83
CA SER A 47 -4.30 11.96 -9.38
C SER A 47 -4.74 10.95 -8.33
N VAL A 48 -4.04 10.82 -7.19
CA VAL A 48 -4.29 9.71 -6.24
C VAL A 48 -4.43 10.14 -4.77
N CYS A 49 -4.11 11.38 -4.43
CA CYS A 49 -4.29 11.92 -3.08
C CYS A 49 -5.59 12.74 -2.97
N PRO A 50 -6.08 13.01 -1.75
CA PRO A 50 -7.29 13.82 -1.57
C PRO A 50 -7.16 15.22 -2.21
N ASP A 51 -8.22 15.71 -2.86
CA ASP A 51 -8.26 17.01 -3.54
C ASP A 51 -7.97 18.22 -2.62
N ALA A 52 -8.23 18.07 -1.32
CA ALA A 52 -8.08 19.13 -0.33
C ALA A 52 -6.63 19.32 0.17
N VAL A 53 -5.66 18.54 -0.32
CA VAL A 53 -4.25 18.75 0.02
C VAL A 53 -3.68 19.94 -0.76
N GLU A 54 -2.80 20.70 -0.12
CA GLU A 54 -1.96 21.67 -0.80
C GLU A 54 -0.71 20.99 -1.39
N ILE A 55 -0.09 21.58 -2.41
CA ILE A 55 1.10 21.03 -3.05
C ILE A 55 2.20 22.10 -3.08
N ALA A 56 3.36 21.73 -2.51
CA ALA A 56 4.62 22.44 -2.65
C ALA A 56 5.51 21.66 -3.62
N ASP A 57 5.77 22.23 -4.80
CA ASP A 57 6.59 21.59 -5.81
C ASP A 57 8.09 21.73 -5.45
N LEU A 58 8.79 20.60 -5.40
CA LEU A 58 10.21 20.52 -5.09
C LEU A 58 11.02 20.25 -6.36
N PRO A 59 12.16 20.94 -6.55
CA PRO A 59 12.97 20.79 -7.78
C PRO A 59 13.78 19.48 -7.83
N ALA A 60 14.01 18.82 -6.67
CA ALA A 60 14.85 17.63 -6.59
C ALA A 60 14.39 16.66 -5.52
N ARG A 61 14.50 15.35 -5.81
CA ARG A 61 14.05 14.27 -4.93
C ARG A 61 14.94 14.05 -3.71
N GLY A 62 16.26 14.07 -3.89
CA GLY A 62 17.24 13.66 -2.87
C GLY A 62 18.02 14.83 -2.25
N ASP A 63 17.77 16.07 -2.67
CA ASP A 63 18.36 17.26 -2.05
C ASP A 63 17.45 17.78 -0.94
N PRO A 64 17.87 17.79 0.34
CA PRO A 64 17.06 18.33 1.44
C PRO A 64 16.91 19.85 1.43
N ALA A 65 17.84 20.60 0.80
CA ALA A 65 17.89 22.06 0.92
C ALA A 65 16.60 22.76 0.48
N PRO A 66 16.01 22.47 -0.69
CA PRO A 66 14.76 23.11 -1.12
C PRO A 66 13.58 22.82 -0.17
N PHE A 67 13.54 21.61 0.38
CA PHE A 67 12.48 21.25 1.34
C PHE A 67 12.67 21.95 2.68
N VAL A 68 13.90 21.99 3.22
CA VAL A 68 14.22 22.70 4.47
C VAL A 68 13.96 24.20 4.34
N ASP A 69 14.34 24.81 3.21
CA ASP A 69 14.06 26.23 2.94
C ASP A 69 12.54 26.50 2.92
N TRP A 70 11.78 25.60 2.31
CA TRP A 70 10.32 25.69 2.30
C TRP A 70 9.72 25.54 3.71
N LEU A 71 10.22 24.59 4.52
CA LEU A 71 9.79 24.41 5.92
C LEU A 71 9.96 25.70 6.73
N GLY A 72 11.06 26.42 6.53
CA GLY A 72 11.31 27.69 7.22
C GLY A 72 10.30 28.80 6.89
N SER A 73 9.70 28.76 5.71
CA SER A 73 8.69 29.74 5.27
C SER A 73 7.25 29.32 5.59
N ALA A 74 6.95 28.02 5.49
CA ALA A 74 5.60 27.47 5.67
C ALA A 74 5.27 27.14 7.13
N THR A 75 6.29 26.98 7.98
CA THR A 75 6.17 26.69 9.42
C THR A 75 5.13 25.63 9.77
N PRO A 76 5.21 24.41 9.20
CA PRO A 76 4.30 23.32 9.58
C PRO A 76 4.59 22.85 11.02
N ASP A 77 3.61 22.22 11.65
CA ASP A 77 3.75 21.68 13.01
C ASP A 77 4.56 20.37 13.03
N VAL A 78 4.42 19.52 11.99
CA VAL A 78 5.08 18.22 11.88
C VAL A 78 5.41 17.94 10.40
N ALA A 79 6.56 17.29 10.14
CA ALA A 79 6.87 16.68 8.87
C ALA A 79 6.71 15.15 8.94
N PHE A 80 6.14 14.56 7.89
CA PHE A 80 6.06 13.12 7.64
C PHE A 80 6.79 12.80 6.34
N THR A 81 7.78 11.92 6.40
CA THR A 81 8.54 11.53 5.20
C THR A 81 8.29 10.09 4.82
N ASP A 82 8.05 9.84 3.54
CA ASP A 82 7.83 8.53 2.95
C ASP A 82 8.37 8.50 1.51
N ALA A 83 9.68 8.43 1.37
CA ALA A 83 10.34 8.39 0.06
C ALA A 83 11.74 7.79 0.17
N TYR A 84 12.10 6.88 -0.73
CA TYR A 84 13.41 6.22 -0.75
C TYR A 84 14.64 7.16 -0.76
N PRO A 85 14.61 8.34 -1.42
CA PRO A 85 15.73 9.27 -1.40
C PRO A 85 15.92 10.05 -0.09
N VAL A 86 15.01 9.89 0.89
CA VAL A 86 15.11 10.54 2.19
C VAL A 86 16.04 9.72 3.09
N ASP A 87 17.34 9.89 2.89
CA ASP A 87 18.40 9.23 3.67
C ASP A 87 18.59 9.85 5.05
N THR A 88 19.53 9.32 5.84
CA THR A 88 19.85 9.82 7.20
C THR A 88 20.25 11.30 7.22
N ALA A 89 20.98 11.76 6.20
CA ALA A 89 21.41 13.17 6.14
C ALA A 89 20.23 14.09 5.85
N TYR A 90 19.33 13.66 4.96
CA TYR A 90 18.07 14.35 4.69
C TYR A 90 17.19 14.41 5.94
N GLN A 91 16.96 13.28 6.61
CA GLN A 91 16.15 13.19 7.83
C GLN A 91 16.69 14.13 8.93
N ARG A 92 18.03 14.16 9.13
CA ARG A 92 18.64 15.05 10.11
C ARG A 92 18.35 16.52 9.83
N ARG A 93 18.49 16.97 8.59
CA ARG A 93 18.23 18.36 8.19
C ARG A 93 16.77 18.76 8.40
N VAL A 94 15.84 17.84 8.11
CA VAL A 94 14.41 18.08 8.33
C VAL A 94 14.10 18.13 9.82
N ARG A 95 14.64 17.20 10.62
CA ARG A 95 14.42 17.13 12.07
C ARG A 95 14.98 18.34 12.82
N GLU A 96 16.04 18.97 12.30
CA GLU A 96 16.56 20.25 12.84
C GLU A 96 15.60 21.42 12.64
N ALA A 97 14.68 21.34 11.68
CA ALA A 97 13.72 22.40 11.33
C ALA A 97 12.32 22.19 11.89
N VAL A 98 11.87 20.92 12.02
CA VAL A 98 10.50 20.55 12.43
C VAL A 98 10.48 19.15 13.04
N PRO A 99 9.59 18.84 14.01
CA PRO A 99 9.37 17.47 14.47
C PRO A 99 9.09 16.52 13.30
N LEU A 100 9.73 15.35 13.31
CA LEU A 100 9.80 14.47 12.16
C LEU A 100 9.27 13.06 12.45
N VAL A 101 8.29 12.63 11.67
CA VAL A 101 7.89 11.23 11.52
C VAL A 101 8.52 10.68 10.25
N VAL A 102 9.25 9.58 10.36
CA VAL A 102 9.82 8.85 9.21
C VAL A 102 9.05 7.56 9.01
N ASN A 103 8.44 7.36 7.83
CA ASN A 103 7.95 6.07 7.37
C ASN A 103 8.96 5.49 6.37
N GLN A 104 9.53 4.33 6.71
CA GLN A 104 10.56 3.69 5.88
C GLN A 104 10.34 2.18 5.88
N ASP A 105 10.35 1.56 4.70
CA ASP A 105 10.02 0.14 4.50
C ASP A 105 11.15 -0.82 4.83
N ASP A 106 12.39 -0.32 4.94
CA ASP A 106 13.60 -1.12 5.04
C ASP A 106 14.60 -0.51 6.04
N ASP A 107 15.77 -1.11 6.15
CA ASP A 107 16.86 -0.75 7.07
C ASP A 107 18.09 -0.14 6.36
N ARG A 108 17.96 0.26 5.07
CA ARG A 108 19.08 0.78 4.26
C ARG A 108 19.67 2.09 4.79
N HIS A 109 18.90 2.87 5.53
CA HIS A 109 19.33 4.13 6.11
C HIS A 109 19.13 4.12 7.63
N ALA A 110 20.13 4.58 8.38
CA ALA A 110 19.95 4.85 9.79
C ALA A 110 18.91 5.95 9.99
N VAL A 111 17.98 5.75 10.91
CA VAL A 111 16.83 6.64 11.12
C VAL A 111 17.20 7.78 12.06
N CYS A 112 16.84 9.01 11.67
CA CYS A 112 16.96 10.23 12.46
C CYS A 112 15.58 10.90 12.53
N ALA A 113 14.74 10.49 13.48
CA ALA A 113 13.35 10.93 13.60
C ALA A 113 12.94 11.08 15.07
N ASP A 114 11.77 11.65 15.31
CA ASP A 114 11.10 11.62 16.61
C ASP A 114 10.22 10.38 16.72
N VAL A 115 9.53 10.06 15.64
CA VAL A 115 8.75 8.81 15.50
C VAL A 115 9.19 8.08 14.24
N PHE A 116 9.41 6.78 14.35
CA PHE A 116 9.74 5.90 13.23
C PHE A 116 8.61 4.89 13.00
N VAL A 117 8.07 4.90 11.80
CA VAL A 117 6.97 4.02 11.37
C VAL A 117 7.48 3.04 10.30
N ASN A 118 7.19 1.76 10.47
CA ASN A 118 7.27 0.76 9.43
C ASN A 118 6.11 -0.23 9.60
N GLY A 119 5.11 -0.15 8.74
CA GLY A 119 3.89 -0.97 8.79
C GLY A 119 4.04 -2.37 8.16
N ASN A 120 5.22 -2.77 7.72
CA ASN A 120 5.41 -4.06 7.06
C ASN A 120 5.34 -5.24 8.03
N LEU A 121 4.95 -6.41 7.52
CA LEU A 121 4.84 -7.68 8.28
C LEU A 121 6.15 -8.08 8.96
N ASP A 122 7.29 -7.79 8.35
CA ASP A 122 8.62 -8.13 8.81
C ASP A 122 9.28 -7.04 9.69
N ALA A 123 8.64 -5.86 9.82
CA ALA A 123 9.23 -4.69 10.45
C ALA A 123 9.73 -4.92 11.89
N ALA A 124 8.99 -5.67 12.69
CA ALA A 124 9.37 -5.93 14.08
C ALA A 124 10.58 -6.89 14.22
N GLY A 125 10.91 -7.63 13.17
CA GLY A 125 12.05 -8.55 13.11
C GLY A 125 13.32 -7.95 12.51
N ARG A 126 13.27 -6.73 11.98
CA ARG A 126 14.41 -6.03 11.38
C ARG A 126 15.26 -5.32 12.43
N GLU A 127 16.56 -5.20 12.15
CA GLU A 127 17.48 -4.38 12.95
C GLU A 127 17.62 -2.99 12.33
N TYR A 128 17.30 -1.95 13.08
CA TYR A 128 17.41 -0.56 12.63
C TYR A 128 18.55 0.15 13.32
N ALA A 129 19.32 0.93 12.58
CA ALA A 129 20.28 1.87 13.14
C ALA A 129 19.63 3.24 13.35
N PHE A 130 20.01 3.94 14.41
CA PHE A 130 19.50 5.26 14.74
C PHE A 130 20.64 6.29 14.86
N VAL A 131 20.33 7.54 14.52
CA VAL A 131 21.25 8.67 14.66
C VAL A 131 20.61 9.75 15.53
N GLY A 132 21.34 10.18 16.58
CA GLY A 132 20.81 11.07 17.61
C GLY A 132 20.05 10.30 18.69
N SER A 133 18.97 10.89 19.23
CA SER A 133 18.06 10.20 20.16
C SER A 133 17.29 9.09 19.41
N ALA A 134 17.10 7.94 20.07
CA ALA A 134 16.25 6.89 19.52
C ALA A 134 14.82 7.41 19.36
N PRO A 135 14.17 7.15 18.19
CA PRO A 135 12.79 7.54 17.98
C PRO A 135 11.83 6.62 18.73
N ASP A 136 10.61 7.08 18.91
CA ASP A 136 9.49 6.20 19.25
C ASP A 136 9.20 5.25 18.09
N LEU A 137 9.21 3.93 18.34
CA LEU A 137 9.05 2.91 17.32
C LEU A 137 7.58 2.53 17.12
N ARG A 138 7.14 2.49 15.88
CA ARG A 138 5.80 2.06 15.45
C ARG A 138 5.97 1.03 14.33
N LEU A 139 6.18 -0.22 14.74
CA LEU A 139 6.58 -1.32 13.85
C LEU A 139 5.48 -2.37 13.71
N GLY A 140 5.33 -2.90 12.50
CA GLY A 140 4.40 -3.98 12.18
C GLY A 140 3.04 -3.50 11.71
N THR A 141 2.19 -4.47 11.39
CA THR A 141 0.90 -4.26 10.69
C THR A 141 -0.13 -3.43 11.46
N ASP A 142 0.07 -3.25 12.75
CA ASP A 142 -0.70 -2.30 13.57
C ASP A 142 -0.58 -0.85 13.07
N TYR A 143 0.45 -0.55 12.28
CA TYR A 143 0.75 0.79 11.76
C TYR A 143 0.71 0.88 10.23
N VAL A 144 0.19 -0.15 9.55
CA VAL A 144 0.02 -0.08 8.09
C VAL A 144 -1.02 0.98 7.71
N LEU A 145 -0.63 1.85 6.79
CA LEU A 145 -1.49 2.94 6.32
C LEU A 145 -2.44 2.43 5.22
N LEU A 146 -3.72 2.35 5.54
CA LEU A 146 -4.77 1.90 4.62
C LEU A 146 -5.80 3.02 4.39
N ARG A 147 -6.28 3.11 3.15
CA ARG A 147 -7.32 4.06 2.72
C ARG A 147 -8.59 3.95 3.57
N SER A 148 -9.32 5.04 3.71
CA SER A 148 -10.56 5.10 4.50
C SER A 148 -11.61 4.07 4.03
N GLU A 149 -11.75 3.88 2.72
CA GLU A 149 -12.68 2.91 2.13
C GLU A 149 -12.36 1.46 2.52
N ILE A 150 -11.07 1.13 2.67
CA ILE A 150 -10.63 -0.18 3.16
C ILE A 150 -10.91 -0.31 4.65
N THR A 151 -10.50 0.71 5.45
CA THR A 151 -10.66 0.67 6.91
C THR A 151 -12.12 0.60 7.35
N GLU A 152 -13.03 1.23 6.63
CA GLU A 152 -14.48 1.17 6.88
C GLU A 152 -15.03 -0.23 6.60
N ARG A 153 -14.60 -0.87 5.51
CA ARG A 153 -15.02 -2.25 5.17
C ARG A 153 -14.40 -3.29 6.08
N ALA A 154 -13.15 -3.11 6.50
CA ALA A 154 -12.48 -4.02 7.43
C ALA A 154 -13.21 -4.16 8.79
N ARG A 155 -14.01 -3.15 9.17
CA ARG A 155 -14.88 -3.21 10.37
C ARG A 155 -16.11 -4.08 10.21
N ARG A 156 -16.41 -4.51 8.98
CA ARG A 156 -17.59 -5.31 8.65
C ARG A 156 -17.18 -6.78 8.48
N GLU A 157 -18.15 -7.68 8.61
CA GLU A 157 -17.94 -9.07 8.24
C GLU A 157 -18.01 -9.20 6.72
N PRO A 158 -16.94 -9.70 6.04
CA PRO A 158 -16.98 -9.90 4.59
C PRO A 158 -17.96 -11.02 4.22
N PRO A 159 -18.60 -10.94 3.06
CA PRO A 159 -19.49 -12.00 2.58
C PRO A 159 -18.74 -13.34 2.52
N TRP A 160 -19.45 -14.42 2.80
CA TRP A 160 -18.92 -15.77 2.73
C TRP A 160 -19.73 -16.64 1.75
N ARG A 161 -19.03 -17.40 0.91
CA ARG A 161 -19.60 -18.40 0.02
C ARG A 161 -18.81 -19.69 0.11
N GLU A 162 -19.51 -20.82 0.35
CA GLU A 162 -18.89 -22.16 0.30
C GLU A 162 -18.35 -22.47 -1.11
N THR A 163 -19.12 -22.16 -2.14
CA THR A 163 -18.67 -22.20 -3.54
C THR A 163 -18.36 -20.78 -3.95
N PRO A 164 -17.12 -20.47 -4.38
CA PRO A 164 -16.77 -19.11 -4.77
C PRO A 164 -17.47 -18.71 -6.07
N GLU A 165 -17.86 -17.45 -6.17
CA GLU A 165 -18.51 -16.88 -7.36
C GLU A 165 -17.67 -15.75 -7.96
N ARG A 166 -16.77 -15.14 -7.16
CA ARG A 166 -16.09 -13.88 -7.49
C ARG A 166 -14.63 -13.95 -7.17
N ALA A 167 -13.81 -13.58 -8.13
CA ALA A 167 -12.39 -13.34 -7.92
C ALA A 167 -11.96 -11.96 -8.43
N VAL A 168 -10.86 -11.44 -7.88
CA VAL A 168 -10.23 -10.21 -8.36
C VAL A 168 -8.79 -10.51 -8.75
N VAL A 169 -8.38 -9.99 -9.90
CA VAL A 169 -6.97 -9.96 -10.33
C VAL A 169 -6.50 -8.52 -10.25
N THR A 170 -5.48 -8.25 -9.43
CA THR A 170 -4.91 -6.91 -9.27
C THR A 170 -3.40 -6.97 -9.02
N MET A 171 -2.62 -6.40 -9.91
CA MET A 171 -1.16 -6.29 -9.75
C MET A 171 -0.73 -4.95 -9.12
N GLY A 172 -1.68 -4.28 -8.44
CA GLY A 172 -1.49 -2.96 -7.84
C GLY A 172 -1.69 -1.82 -8.82
N GLY A 173 -1.12 -0.65 -8.50
CA GLY A 173 -1.25 0.54 -9.35
C GLY A 173 -0.52 0.43 -10.69
N SER A 174 0.45 -0.47 -10.81
CA SER A 174 1.25 -0.70 -12.03
C SER A 174 1.62 -2.17 -12.14
N ASP A 175 1.49 -2.76 -13.33
CA ASP A 175 1.92 -4.14 -13.62
C ASP A 175 3.27 -4.13 -14.35
N THR A 176 4.34 -3.92 -13.59
CA THR A 176 5.70 -3.81 -14.15
C THR A 176 6.23 -5.13 -14.72
N ALA A 177 5.67 -6.25 -14.32
CA ALA A 177 6.04 -7.59 -14.79
C ALA A 177 5.08 -8.13 -15.86
N GLU A 178 4.06 -7.36 -16.25
CA GLU A 178 3.05 -7.73 -17.26
C GLU A 178 2.36 -9.08 -16.97
N LEU A 179 2.11 -9.35 -15.67
CA LEU A 179 1.52 -10.61 -15.22
C LEU A 179 0.01 -10.70 -15.43
N THR A 180 -0.70 -9.57 -15.43
CA THR A 180 -2.17 -9.55 -15.46
C THR A 180 -2.76 -10.40 -16.61
N PRO A 181 -2.28 -10.30 -17.87
CA PRO A 181 -2.83 -11.12 -18.96
C PRO A 181 -2.63 -12.63 -18.76
N MET A 182 -1.48 -13.04 -18.21
CA MET A 182 -1.18 -14.45 -17.92
C MET A 182 -2.07 -14.97 -16.78
N VAL A 183 -2.23 -14.18 -15.73
CA VAL A 183 -3.10 -14.54 -14.58
C VAL A 183 -4.57 -14.61 -15.01
N VAL A 184 -5.05 -13.70 -15.86
CA VAL A 184 -6.41 -13.74 -16.41
C VAL A 184 -6.63 -15.06 -17.17
N ARG A 185 -5.67 -15.49 -18.02
CA ARG A 185 -5.77 -16.77 -18.74
C ARG A 185 -5.78 -17.99 -17.82
N ALA A 186 -5.21 -17.87 -16.62
CA ALA A 186 -5.24 -18.95 -15.64
C ALA A 186 -6.64 -19.24 -15.04
N PHE A 187 -7.63 -18.39 -15.31
CA PHE A 187 -9.04 -18.62 -14.94
C PHE A 187 -9.85 -19.38 -16.01
N ASP A 188 -9.23 -19.78 -17.15
CA ASP A 188 -9.96 -20.48 -18.19
C ASP A 188 -10.57 -21.80 -17.69
N GLY A 189 -11.82 -22.05 -18.05
CA GLY A 189 -12.58 -23.24 -17.61
C GLY A 189 -13.26 -23.12 -16.25
N LEU A 190 -13.08 -22.04 -15.51
CA LEU A 190 -13.72 -21.82 -14.20
C LEU A 190 -15.05 -21.06 -14.33
N ASP A 191 -16.06 -21.50 -13.58
CA ASP A 191 -17.36 -20.81 -13.47
C ASP A 191 -17.26 -19.68 -12.39
N LEU A 192 -16.51 -18.65 -12.71
CA LEU A 192 -16.23 -17.50 -11.83
C LEU A 192 -16.41 -16.18 -12.57
N ARG A 193 -16.92 -15.19 -11.86
CA ARG A 193 -16.83 -13.79 -12.28
C ARG A 193 -15.52 -13.21 -11.80
N VAL A 194 -14.73 -12.70 -12.73
CA VAL A 194 -13.39 -12.17 -12.44
C VAL A 194 -13.34 -10.70 -12.79
N ASP A 195 -13.09 -9.84 -11.81
CA ASP A 195 -12.75 -8.44 -12.05
C ASP A 195 -11.23 -8.34 -12.25
N ALA A 196 -10.79 -8.08 -13.48
CA ALA A 196 -9.38 -7.83 -13.81
C ALA A 196 -9.10 -6.31 -13.73
N ILE A 197 -8.32 -5.90 -12.74
CA ILE A 197 -8.07 -4.49 -12.44
C ILE A 197 -6.87 -3.98 -13.24
N VAL A 198 -7.09 -2.93 -14.00
CA VAL A 198 -6.08 -2.13 -14.70
C VAL A 198 -5.88 -0.85 -13.89
N GLY A 199 -4.75 -0.75 -13.18
CA GLY A 199 -4.44 0.38 -12.33
C GLY A 199 -4.00 1.65 -13.11
N PRO A 200 -3.87 2.79 -12.43
CA PRO A 200 -3.57 4.08 -13.08
C PRO A 200 -2.19 4.16 -13.76
N GLY A 201 -1.26 3.28 -13.40
CA GLY A 201 0.08 3.22 -13.99
C GLY A 201 0.24 2.26 -15.16
N PHE A 202 -0.85 1.58 -15.59
CA PHE A 202 -0.80 0.74 -16.78
C PHE A 202 -0.71 1.58 -18.05
N SER A 203 0.10 1.14 -19.01
CA SER A 203 0.07 1.69 -20.36
C SER A 203 -1.18 1.22 -21.12
N GLU A 204 -1.54 1.94 -22.19
CA GLU A 204 -2.65 1.52 -23.05
C GLU A 204 -2.41 0.12 -23.69
N SER A 205 -1.15 -0.19 -24.05
CA SER A 205 -0.79 -1.50 -24.57
C SER A 205 -1.00 -2.63 -23.55
N GLN A 206 -0.69 -2.39 -22.28
CA GLN A 206 -0.95 -3.35 -21.20
C GLN A 206 -2.46 -3.54 -20.98
N ALA A 207 -3.24 -2.45 -20.99
CA ALA A 207 -4.68 -2.54 -20.87
C ALA A 207 -5.32 -3.37 -22.00
N VAL A 208 -4.91 -3.13 -23.25
CA VAL A 208 -5.33 -3.92 -24.41
C VAL A 208 -4.91 -5.39 -24.28
N ALA A 209 -3.72 -5.68 -23.77
CA ALA A 209 -3.29 -7.06 -23.53
C ALA A 209 -4.17 -7.79 -22.50
N VAL A 210 -4.63 -7.08 -21.45
CA VAL A 210 -5.59 -7.62 -20.46
C VAL A 210 -6.96 -7.86 -21.09
N GLU A 211 -7.47 -6.92 -21.91
CA GLU A 211 -8.74 -7.08 -22.65
C GLU A 211 -8.71 -8.27 -23.60
N ASN A 212 -7.60 -8.46 -24.33
CA ASN A 212 -7.42 -9.63 -25.19
C ASN A 212 -7.41 -10.94 -24.38
N ALA A 213 -6.69 -10.96 -23.26
CA ALA A 213 -6.67 -12.13 -22.40
C ALA A 213 -8.06 -12.45 -21.84
N ALA A 214 -8.84 -11.44 -21.47
CA ALA A 214 -10.23 -11.60 -21.01
C ALA A 214 -11.14 -12.16 -22.10
N ALA A 215 -10.93 -11.80 -23.36
CA ALA A 215 -11.71 -12.32 -24.50
C ALA A 215 -11.33 -13.77 -24.88
N ASP A 216 -10.13 -14.22 -24.54
CA ASP A 216 -9.59 -15.54 -24.88
C ASP A 216 -10.06 -16.67 -23.93
N VAL A 217 -10.66 -16.35 -22.77
CA VAL A 217 -11.04 -17.32 -21.74
C VAL A 217 -12.54 -17.51 -21.63
N SER A 218 -12.96 -18.67 -21.13
CA SER A 218 -14.36 -19.03 -20.95
C SER A 218 -14.96 -18.47 -19.63
N ALA A 219 -14.14 -18.07 -18.66
CA ALA A 219 -14.59 -17.43 -17.44
C ALA A 219 -15.22 -16.05 -17.72
N ASP A 220 -16.15 -15.59 -16.87
CA ASP A 220 -16.79 -14.27 -16.99
C ASP A 220 -15.84 -13.17 -16.49
N VAL A 221 -14.88 -12.76 -17.33
CA VAL A 221 -13.89 -11.76 -16.99
C VAL A 221 -14.34 -10.37 -17.41
N THR A 222 -14.37 -9.43 -16.46
CA THR A 222 -14.61 -8.01 -16.73
C THR A 222 -13.36 -7.19 -16.42
N VAL A 223 -12.82 -6.49 -17.42
CA VAL A 223 -11.70 -5.55 -17.22
C VAL A 223 -12.22 -4.24 -16.63
N ARG A 224 -11.59 -3.78 -15.55
CA ARG A 224 -11.94 -2.56 -14.83
C ARG A 224 -10.75 -1.62 -14.80
N ARG A 225 -10.87 -0.49 -15.48
CA ARG A 225 -9.83 0.54 -15.49
C ARG A 225 -10.05 1.51 -14.33
N ASP A 226 -9.11 1.53 -13.39
CA ASP A 226 -9.08 2.41 -12.21
C ASP A 226 -10.46 2.64 -11.56
N PRO A 227 -11.13 1.57 -11.09
CA PRO A 227 -12.52 1.66 -10.65
C PRO A 227 -12.63 2.35 -9.29
N ASP A 228 -13.52 3.34 -9.16
CA ASP A 228 -13.81 4.06 -7.91
C ASP A 228 -14.30 3.12 -6.80
N ASP A 229 -14.91 1.98 -7.16
CA ASP A 229 -15.43 0.98 -6.23
C ASP A 229 -14.46 -0.18 -5.94
N LEU A 230 -13.14 0.01 -6.16
CA LEU A 230 -12.13 -1.04 -5.97
C LEU A 230 -12.22 -1.68 -4.58
N ALA A 231 -12.33 -0.88 -3.53
CA ALA A 231 -12.42 -1.40 -2.16
C ALA A 231 -13.65 -2.30 -1.94
N ASP A 232 -14.77 -2.02 -2.59
CA ASP A 232 -15.98 -2.86 -2.54
C ASP A 232 -15.79 -4.18 -3.31
N ARG A 233 -15.10 -4.14 -4.45
CA ARG A 233 -14.77 -5.35 -5.23
C ARG A 233 -13.84 -6.27 -4.48
N LEU A 234 -12.76 -5.73 -3.90
CA LEU A 234 -11.84 -6.48 -3.04
C LEU A 234 -12.58 -7.13 -1.86
N PHE A 235 -13.45 -6.37 -1.17
CA PHE A 235 -14.20 -6.84 -0.02
C PHE A 235 -15.21 -7.95 -0.36
N ARG A 236 -15.78 -7.94 -1.57
CA ARG A 236 -16.78 -8.93 -2.02
C ARG A 236 -16.20 -10.12 -2.72
N ALA A 237 -14.91 -10.10 -3.03
CA ALA A 237 -14.23 -11.22 -3.67
C ALA A 237 -14.11 -12.41 -2.70
N ASP A 238 -14.29 -13.61 -3.22
CA ASP A 238 -14.07 -14.85 -2.48
C ASP A 238 -12.58 -15.18 -2.37
N PHE A 239 -11.78 -14.67 -3.31
CA PHE A 239 -10.32 -14.63 -3.28
C PHE A 239 -9.76 -13.63 -4.31
N ALA A 240 -8.49 -13.29 -4.18
CA ALA A 240 -7.79 -12.41 -5.09
C ALA A 240 -6.45 -13.01 -5.54
N VAL A 241 -6.02 -12.64 -6.76
CA VAL A 241 -4.65 -12.87 -7.23
C VAL A 241 -3.96 -11.51 -7.34
N SER A 242 -2.80 -11.38 -6.67
CA SER A 242 -2.10 -10.10 -6.55
C SER A 242 -0.58 -10.27 -6.58
N THR A 243 0.14 -9.16 -6.56
CA THR A 243 1.57 -9.13 -6.19
C THR A 243 1.72 -8.95 -4.69
N ALA A 244 2.91 -9.28 -4.14
CA ALA A 244 3.21 -9.06 -2.71
C ALA A 244 3.55 -7.57 -2.45
N SER A 245 2.60 -6.68 -2.71
CA SER A 245 2.71 -5.22 -2.62
C SER A 245 1.82 -4.64 -1.51
N SER A 246 1.71 -3.32 -1.42
CA SER A 246 0.81 -2.65 -0.46
C SER A 246 -0.65 -3.09 -0.56
N THR A 247 -1.12 -3.49 -1.74
CA THR A 247 -2.47 -4.05 -1.93
C THR A 247 -2.71 -5.33 -1.11
N THR A 248 -1.65 -6.09 -0.82
CA THR A 248 -1.73 -7.26 0.05
C THR A 248 -2.29 -6.91 1.43
N TYR A 249 -1.87 -5.81 2.02
CA TYR A 249 -2.37 -5.37 3.33
C TYR A 249 -3.85 -4.95 3.28
N GLU A 250 -4.29 -4.39 2.16
CA GLU A 250 -5.71 -4.09 1.94
C GLU A 250 -6.53 -5.39 1.91
N LEU A 251 -6.06 -6.40 1.15
CA LEU A 251 -6.72 -7.71 1.06
C LEU A 251 -6.75 -8.44 2.41
N LEU A 252 -5.64 -8.43 3.16
CA LEU A 252 -5.57 -9.00 4.51
C LEU A 252 -6.59 -8.34 5.46
N ALA A 253 -6.63 -7.00 5.49
CA ALA A 253 -7.58 -6.26 6.33
C ALA A 253 -9.04 -6.55 5.99
N LEU A 254 -9.34 -6.73 4.70
CA LEU A 254 -10.68 -7.08 4.21
C LEU A 254 -11.05 -8.55 4.47
N GLY A 255 -10.07 -9.40 4.78
CA GLY A 255 -10.26 -10.84 4.90
C GLY A 255 -10.48 -11.50 3.54
N THR A 256 -9.91 -10.96 2.48
CA THR A 256 -9.96 -11.55 1.15
C THR A 256 -8.77 -12.48 0.98
N PRO A 257 -8.98 -13.80 0.79
CA PRO A 257 -7.91 -14.78 0.62
C PRO A 257 -7.04 -14.49 -0.61
N ILE A 258 -5.72 -14.72 -0.53
CA ILE A 258 -4.77 -14.21 -1.51
C ILE A 258 -3.92 -15.33 -2.11
N VAL A 259 -3.82 -15.36 -3.44
CA VAL A 259 -2.71 -15.95 -4.20
C VAL A 259 -1.80 -14.80 -4.62
N CYS A 260 -0.52 -14.84 -4.32
CA CYS A 260 0.40 -13.77 -4.72
C CYS A 260 1.76 -14.27 -5.19
N ALA A 261 2.44 -13.41 -5.97
CA ALA A 261 3.81 -13.62 -6.39
C ALA A 261 4.59 -12.29 -6.26
N PRO A 262 5.82 -12.29 -5.71
CA PRO A 262 6.67 -11.11 -5.73
C PRO A 262 7.17 -10.84 -7.15
N VAL A 263 7.21 -9.55 -7.54
CA VAL A 263 7.70 -9.09 -8.86
C VAL A 263 8.92 -8.17 -8.74
N ALA A 264 9.23 -7.71 -7.53
CA ALA A 264 10.34 -6.80 -7.25
C ALA A 264 11.03 -7.21 -5.93
N ASP A 265 12.31 -6.83 -5.77
CA ASP A 265 13.12 -7.24 -4.63
C ASP A 265 12.51 -6.79 -3.28
N ASN A 266 11.90 -5.62 -3.24
CA ASN A 266 11.24 -5.10 -2.03
C ASN A 266 9.92 -5.82 -1.69
N GLN A 267 9.48 -6.77 -2.50
CA GLN A 267 8.30 -7.60 -2.25
C GLN A 267 8.65 -8.99 -1.69
N GLU A 268 9.90 -9.41 -1.79
CA GLU A 268 10.34 -10.75 -1.34
C GLU A 268 10.11 -10.93 0.16
N SER A 269 10.48 -9.94 0.99
CA SER A 269 10.29 -10.03 2.43
C SER A 269 8.81 -10.07 2.85
N ILE A 270 7.95 -9.39 2.11
CA ILE A 270 6.48 -9.45 2.33
C ILE A 270 5.98 -10.86 1.97
N ALA A 271 6.42 -11.39 0.81
CA ALA A 271 6.05 -12.72 0.34
C ALA A 271 6.48 -13.80 1.34
N ASP A 272 7.74 -13.77 1.82
CA ASP A 272 8.27 -14.70 2.81
C ASP A 272 7.47 -14.67 4.13
N GLU A 273 7.10 -13.48 4.60
CA GLU A 273 6.27 -13.35 5.80
C GLU A 273 4.83 -13.83 5.63
N LEU A 274 4.24 -13.64 4.45
CA LEU A 274 2.92 -14.17 4.13
C LEU A 274 2.92 -15.70 4.12
N ASP A 275 3.93 -16.31 3.51
CA ASP A 275 4.11 -17.76 3.47
C ASP A 275 4.34 -18.31 4.88
N ARG A 276 5.29 -17.75 5.63
CA ARG A 276 5.62 -18.17 7.00
C ARG A 276 4.43 -18.09 7.97
N ARG A 277 3.51 -17.16 7.74
CA ARG A 277 2.32 -16.94 8.58
C ARG A 277 1.07 -17.65 8.06
N ASP A 278 1.17 -18.42 6.99
CA ASP A 278 0.03 -19.03 6.32
C ASP A 278 -1.09 -18.02 5.97
N ALA A 279 -0.72 -16.81 5.56
CA ALA A 279 -1.66 -15.74 5.27
C ALA A 279 -2.06 -15.63 3.80
N ALA A 280 -1.28 -16.23 2.90
CA ALA A 280 -1.52 -16.30 1.47
C ALA A 280 -0.93 -17.58 0.88
N THR A 281 -1.33 -17.93 -0.35
CA THR A 281 -0.57 -18.88 -1.16
C THR A 281 0.44 -18.08 -1.97
N VAL A 282 1.72 -18.22 -1.62
CA VAL A 282 2.81 -17.49 -2.25
C VAL A 282 3.43 -18.32 -3.36
N LEU A 283 3.42 -17.78 -4.57
CA LEU A 283 4.13 -18.31 -5.71
C LEU A 283 5.51 -17.65 -5.79
N GLY A 284 6.54 -18.41 -6.12
CA GLY A 284 7.89 -17.85 -6.28
C GLY A 284 7.94 -16.83 -7.43
N ARG A 285 8.90 -15.93 -7.37
CA ARG A 285 9.17 -14.94 -8.42
C ARG A 285 9.33 -15.63 -9.78
N GLY A 286 8.69 -15.11 -10.80
CA GLY A 286 8.67 -15.70 -12.15
C GLY A 286 7.77 -16.93 -12.27
N ALA A 287 6.79 -17.10 -11.39
CA ALA A 287 5.78 -18.15 -11.53
C ALA A 287 5.09 -18.05 -12.90
N ASP A 288 4.94 -19.20 -13.54
CA ASP A 288 4.26 -19.34 -14.83
C ASP A 288 2.75 -19.49 -14.70
N GLY A 289 2.04 -19.47 -15.84
CA GLY A 289 0.58 -19.60 -15.88
C GLY A 289 0.06 -20.91 -15.29
N GLU A 290 0.81 -22.01 -15.37
CA GLU A 290 0.40 -23.30 -14.79
C GLU A 290 0.42 -23.28 -13.27
N ARG A 291 1.39 -22.57 -12.67
CA ARG A 291 1.46 -22.40 -11.21
C ARG A 291 0.31 -21.53 -10.71
N PHE A 292 0.01 -20.45 -11.43
CA PHE A 292 -1.17 -19.61 -11.10
C PHE A 292 -2.46 -20.43 -11.26
N ALA A 293 -2.65 -21.15 -12.34
CA ALA A 293 -3.85 -21.98 -12.57
C ALA A 293 -4.07 -22.99 -11.44
N ARG A 294 -3.01 -23.70 -11.02
CA ARG A 294 -3.11 -24.65 -9.90
C ARG A 294 -3.51 -23.99 -8.58
N ALA A 295 -2.91 -22.85 -8.25
CA ALA A 295 -3.26 -22.12 -7.03
C ALA A 295 -4.69 -21.55 -7.09
N ILE A 296 -5.12 -21.07 -8.24
CA ILE A 296 -6.49 -20.59 -8.48
C ILE A 296 -7.51 -21.75 -8.34
N ASP A 297 -7.23 -22.92 -8.93
CA ASP A 297 -8.07 -24.12 -8.81
C ASP A 297 -8.20 -24.58 -7.35
N GLU A 298 -7.12 -24.50 -6.57
CA GLU A 298 -7.13 -24.84 -5.15
C GLU A 298 -8.05 -23.89 -4.37
N TYR A 299 -8.00 -22.57 -4.64
CA TYR A 299 -8.90 -21.61 -4.02
C TYR A 299 -10.34 -21.75 -4.52
N ALA A 300 -10.55 -22.12 -5.76
CA ALA A 300 -11.88 -22.37 -6.31
C ALA A 300 -12.54 -23.61 -5.69
N SER A 301 -11.76 -24.65 -5.36
CA SER A 301 -12.28 -25.93 -4.89
C SER A 301 -12.28 -26.10 -3.36
N SER A 302 -11.41 -25.38 -2.60
CA SER A 302 -11.26 -25.53 -1.15
C SER A 302 -11.84 -24.36 -0.36
N SER A 303 -13.03 -24.55 0.21
CA SER A 303 -13.64 -23.58 1.12
C SER A 303 -12.86 -23.45 2.44
N ASP A 304 -12.27 -24.54 2.92
CA ASP A 304 -11.50 -24.52 4.18
C ASP A 304 -10.23 -23.68 4.03
N LEU A 305 -9.50 -23.83 2.90
CA LEU A 305 -8.34 -22.98 2.61
C LEU A 305 -8.71 -21.50 2.59
N ARG A 306 -9.80 -21.12 1.89
CA ARG A 306 -10.23 -19.73 1.85
C ARG A 306 -10.62 -19.20 3.25
N ARG A 307 -11.27 -20.04 4.08
CA ARG A 307 -11.64 -19.67 5.46
C ARG A 307 -10.41 -19.41 6.32
N GLU A 308 -9.45 -20.34 6.29
CA GLU A 308 -8.17 -20.21 7.00
C GLU A 308 -7.42 -18.93 6.62
N ARG A 309 -7.24 -18.67 5.31
CA ARG A 309 -6.54 -17.48 4.82
C ARG A 309 -7.27 -16.19 5.19
N ARG A 310 -8.59 -16.19 5.14
CA ARG A 310 -9.44 -15.07 5.57
C ARG A 310 -9.26 -14.73 7.05
N GLU A 311 -9.36 -15.71 7.92
CA GLU A 311 -9.21 -15.54 9.37
C GLU A 311 -7.79 -15.04 9.69
N ARG A 312 -6.79 -15.67 9.13
CA ARG A 312 -5.39 -15.30 9.31
C ARG A 312 -5.10 -13.87 8.83
N GLY A 313 -5.62 -13.47 7.68
CA GLY A 313 -5.46 -12.11 7.16
C GLY A 313 -6.00 -11.06 8.12
N ARG A 314 -7.21 -11.24 8.63
CA ARG A 314 -7.85 -10.31 9.57
C ARG A 314 -7.20 -10.27 10.96
N GLU A 315 -6.56 -11.37 11.39
CA GLU A 315 -5.73 -11.39 12.61
C GLU A 315 -4.45 -10.55 12.44
N LEU A 316 -3.88 -10.56 11.23
CA LEU A 316 -2.64 -9.86 10.94
C LEU A 316 -2.81 -8.36 10.69
N VAL A 317 -3.94 -7.94 10.10
CA VAL A 317 -4.20 -6.54 9.73
C VAL A 317 -5.60 -6.13 10.17
N ASP A 318 -5.70 -5.38 11.26
CA ASP A 318 -6.98 -4.95 11.84
C ASP A 318 -7.60 -3.71 11.15
N GLY A 319 -6.94 -3.13 10.15
CA GLY A 319 -7.39 -1.96 9.40
C GLY A 319 -7.33 -0.64 10.17
N ARG A 320 -6.66 -0.56 11.33
CA ARG A 320 -6.63 0.63 12.20
C ARG A 320 -5.31 1.39 12.18
N GLY A 321 -4.35 0.98 11.35
CA GLY A 321 -3.01 1.55 11.31
C GLY A 321 -2.99 3.05 11.01
N SER A 322 -3.76 3.51 10.02
CA SER A 322 -3.88 4.95 9.70
C SER A 322 -4.43 5.78 10.88
N GLU A 323 -5.31 5.20 11.71
CA GLU A 323 -5.81 5.86 12.92
C GLU A 323 -4.71 5.99 13.98
N ARG A 324 -3.90 4.92 14.16
CA ARG A 324 -2.79 4.91 15.12
C ARG A 324 -1.71 5.90 14.71
N VAL A 325 -1.27 5.87 13.46
CA VAL A 325 -0.26 6.82 12.95
C VAL A 325 -0.75 8.26 13.00
N CYS A 326 -2.01 8.52 12.65
CA CYS A 326 -2.61 9.86 12.80
C CYS A 326 -2.54 10.36 14.25
N ARG A 327 -2.78 9.49 15.23
CA ARG A 327 -2.69 9.85 16.67
C ARG A 327 -1.25 10.19 17.07
N GLU A 328 -0.26 9.44 16.58
CA GLU A 328 1.16 9.74 16.84
C GLU A 328 1.56 11.11 16.27
N VAL A 329 1.15 11.42 15.03
CA VAL A 329 1.40 12.71 14.39
C VAL A 329 0.77 13.85 15.21
N LEU A 330 -0.47 13.70 15.67
CA LEU A 330 -1.15 14.71 16.50
C LEU A 330 -0.46 14.89 17.87
N SER A 331 -0.11 13.79 18.53
CA SER A 331 0.59 13.83 19.82
C SER A 331 1.96 14.51 19.71
N LEU A 332 2.68 14.30 18.59
CA LEU A 332 3.96 14.95 18.36
C LEU A 332 3.80 16.46 18.16
N ALA A 333 2.76 16.91 17.48
CA ALA A 333 2.44 18.34 17.32
C ALA A 333 2.06 19.02 18.64
N ASP A 334 1.26 18.35 19.48
CA ASP A 334 0.84 18.89 20.79
C ASP A 334 2.01 19.03 21.76
N GLY A 335 2.97 18.09 21.76
CA GLY A 335 4.17 18.12 22.61
C GLY A 335 5.12 19.30 22.33
N VAL A 336 5.04 19.90 21.14
CA VAL A 336 5.80 21.10 20.75
C VAL A 336 5.13 22.37 21.25
N SER A 337 3.81 22.37 21.47
CA SER A 337 3.05 23.55 21.93
C SER A 337 3.24 23.82 23.41
N ASP A 338 3.80 22.89 24.20
CA ASP A 338 3.98 22.98 25.65
C ASP A 338 5.43 23.33 26.06
N VAL A 339 6.35 23.67 25.13
CA VAL A 339 7.73 24.07 25.35
C VAL A 339 7.94 25.50 24.85
#